data_3434a0936c2106861d89a7c99062d9fc
#
_entry.id   3434a0936c2106861d89a7c99062d9fc
#
_cell.length_a   1.000
_cell.length_b   1.000
_cell.length_c   1.000
_cell.angle_alpha   90.00
_cell.angle_beta   90.00
_cell.angle_gamma   90.00
#
_symmetry.space_group_name_H-M   'P 1'
#
loop_
_entity.id
_entity.type
_entity.pdbx_description
1 polymer ?
#
loop_
_entity_poly.entity_id
_entity_poly.type
_entity_poly.pdbx_seq_one_letter_code
_entity_poly.pdbx_strand_id
1 'polypeptide(L)' 'MNDETLEQIQTKIAFLERAAAELSDVVFRQHREIQALDAKLKAIAERLSSAQSDDGSRPPEHERPPHY' A
#
# COMPACT_ATOMS: atom_id res chain seq x y z
N MET A 1 -25.08 27.08 -29.20
CA MET A 1 -24.72 27.29 -27.82
C MET A 1 -24.27 28.72 -27.63
N ASN A 2 -24.72 29.38 -26.58
CA ASN A 2 -24.30 30.76 -26.38
C ASN A 2 -23.03 30.81 -25.54
N ASP A 3 -22.45 32.02 -25.42
CA ASP A 3 -21.19 32.19 -24.72
C ASP A 3 -21.30 31.81 -23.27
N GLU A 4 -22.39 32.12 -22.63
CA GLU A 4 -22.62 31.83 -21.21
C GLU A 4 -22.65 30.33 -20.96
N THR A 5 -23.33 29.59 -21.81
CA THR A 5 -23.42 28.14 -21.69
C THR A 5 -22.03 27.53 -21.91
N LEU A 6 -21.30 28.04 -22.89
CA LEU A 6 -19.96 27.56 -23.16
C LEU A 6 -19.03 27.78 -21.98
N GLU A 7 -19.10 28.96 -21.35
CA GLU A 7 -18.32 29.26 -20.19
C GLU A 7 -18.60 28.32 -19.03
N GLN A 8 -19.90 28.02 -18.83
CA GLN A 8 -20.30 27.09 -17.77
C GLN A 8 -19.72 25.72 -18.00
N ILE A 9 -19.76 25.25 -19.24
CA ILE A 9 -19.21 23.95 -19.58
C ILE A 9 -17.68 23.94 -19.34
N GLN A 10 -17.01 24.98 -19.78
CA GLN A 10 -15.57 25.09 -19.60
C GLN A 10 -15.18 25.11 -18.12
N THR A 11 -15.97 25.81 -17.32
CA THR A 11 -15.71 25.87 -15.88
C THR A 11 -15.87 24.49 -15.25
N LYS A 12 -16.91 23.76 -15.65
CA LYS A 12 -17.13 22.42 -15.12
C LYS A 12 -16.04 21.45 -15.55
N ILE A 13 -15.59 21.58 -16.80
CA ILE A 13 -14.49 20.73 -17.28
C ILE A 13 -13.23 21.01 -16.47
N ALA A 14 -12.90 22.28 -16.25
CA ALA A 14 -11.72 22.64 -15.47
C ALA A 14 -11.80 22.08 -14.05
N PHE A 15 -12.99 22.18 -13.47
CA PHE A 15 -13.21 21.64 -12.13
C PHE A 15 -12.99 20.12 -12.10
N LEU A 16 -13.56 19.43 -13.08
CA LEU A 16 -13.43 17.98 -13.15
C LEU A 16 -11.99 17.55 -13.42
N GLU A 17 -11.29 18.30 -14.27
CA GLU A 17 -9.88 18.00 -14.55
C GLU A 17 -9.04 18.14 -13.29
N ARG A 18 -9.33 19.19 -12.52
CA ARG A 18 -8.60 19.41 -11.28
C ARG A 18 -8.89 18.30 -10.27
N ALA A 19 -10.18 17.95 -10.15
CA ALA A 19 -10.56 16.88 -9.23
C ALA A 19 -9.93 15.56 -9.63
N ALA A 20 -9.89 15.28 -10.92
CA ALA A 20 -9.27 14.06 -11.42
C ALA A 20 -7.78 14.03 -11.10
N ALA A 21 -7.09 15.16 -11.26
CA ALA A 21 -5.68 15.24 -10.95
C ALA A 21 -5.41 15.02 -9.47
N GLU A 22 -6.23 15.63 -8.62
CA GLU A 22 -6.10 15.45 -7.18
C GLU A 22 -6.35 14.00 -6.78
N LEU A 23 -7.34 13.38 -7.39
CA LEU A 23 -7.63 11.98 -7.13
C LEU A 23 -6.49 11.08 -7.57
N SER A 24 -5.89 11.37 -8.71
CA SER A 24 -4.71 10.65 -9.18
C SER A 24 -3.59 10.71 -8.18
N ASP A 25 -3.35 11.89 -7.62
CA ASP A 25 -2.30 12.07 -6.62
C ASP A 25 -2.57 11.23 -5.38
N VAL A 26 -3.83 11.19 -4.95
CA VAL A 26 -4.21 10.41 -3.78
C VAL A 26 -4.01 8.92 -4.05
N VAL A 27 -4.46 8.45 -5.20
CA VAL A 27 -4.31 7.05 -5.57
C VAL A 27 -2.84 6.65 -5.63
N PHE A 28 -2.02 7.51 -6.23
CA PHE A 28 -0.60 7.24 -6.34
C PHE A 28 0.05 7.15 -4.97
N ARG A 29 -0.29 8.07 -4.07
CA ARG A 29 0.24 8.07 -2.72
C ARG A 29 -0.18 6.82 -1.96
N GLN A 30 -1.45 6.45 -2.08
CA GLN A 30 -1.95 5.25 -1.42
C GLN A 30 -1.26 4.00 -1.96
N HIS A 31 -1.00 3.96 -3.25
CA HIS A 31 -0.29 2.84 -3.84
C HIS A 31 1.09 2.69 -3.24
N ARG A 32 1.78 3.80 -3.06
CA ARG A 32 3.11 3.78 -2.45
C ARG A 32 3.06 3.33 -0.99
N GLU A 33 2.02 3.76 -0.27
CA GLU A 33 1.84 3.34 1.11
C GLU A 33 1.58 1.84 1.20
N ILE A 34 0.78 1.32 0.29
CA ILE A 34 0.50 -0.12 0.25
C ILE A 34 1.78 -0.89 -0.04
N GLN A 35 2.59 -0.41 -0.96
CA GLN A 35 3.87 -1.06 -1.27
C GLN A 35 4.80 -1.06 -0.06
N ALA A 36 4.83 0.04 0.68
CA ALA A 36 5.67 0.13 1.87
C ALA A 36 5.19 -0.84 2.94
N LEU A 37 3.87 -0.95 3.13
CA LEU A 37 3.32 -1.89 4.09
C LEU A 37 3.60 -3.32 3.68
N ASP A 38 3.47 -3.62 2.40
CA ASP A 38 3.76 -4.95 1.88
C ASP A 38 5.20 -5.34 2.16
N ALA A 39 6.13 -4.41 1.94
CA ALA A 39 7.55 -4.66 2.20
C ALA A 39 7.79 -4.93 3.69
N LYS A 40 7.12 -4.17 4.55
CA LYS A 40 7.25 -4.38 5.99
C LYS A 40 6.72 -5.73 6.42
N LEU A 41 5.59 -6.13 5.85
CA LEU A 41 5.01 -7.43 6.16
C LEU A 41 5.93 -8.56 5.73
N LYS A 42 6.52 -8.42 4.56
CA LYS A 42 7.45 -9.44 4.08
C LYS A 42 8.68 -9.53 4.98
N ALA A 43 9.19 -8.39 5.43
CA ALA A 43 10.33 -8.38 6.32
C ALA A 43 10.00 -9.03 7.64
N ILE A 44 8.82 -8.76 8.18
CA ILE A 44 8.39 -9.37 9.43
C ILE A 44 8.22 -10.87 9.26
N ALA A 45 7.63 -11.28 8.15
CA ALA A 45 7.43 -12.70 7.87
C ALA A 45 8.76 -13.44 7.77
N GLU A 46 9.74 -12.81 7.15
CA GLU A 46 11.08 -13.41 7.04
C GLU A 46 11.74 -13.55 8.40
N ARG A 47 11.62 -12.53 9.23
CA ARG A 47 12.19 -12.59 10.57
C ARG A 47 11.54 -13.68 11.40
N LEU A 48 10.23 -13.78 11.28
CA LEU A 48 9.49 -14.79 12.02
C LEU A 48 9.87 -16.19 11.55
N SER A 49 9.98 -16.35 10.25
CA SER A 49 10.38 -17.63 9.66
C SER A 49 11.80 -18.00 10.11
N SER A 50 12.68 -17.04 10.13
CA SER A 50 14.06 -17.25 10.54
C SER A 50 14.14 -17.67 12.01
N ALA A 51 13.37 -17.00 12.86
CA ALA A 51 13.31 -17.32 14.27
C ALA A 51 12.75 -18.73 14.50
N GLN A 52 11.72 -19.08 13.77
CA GLN A 52 11.13 -20.41 13.87
C GLN A 52 12.10 -21.47 13.38
N SER A 53 12.82 -21.15 12.34
CA SER A 53 13.81 -22.06 11.78
C SER A 53 14.92 -22.37 12.79
N ASP A 54 15.37 -21.34 13.48
CA ASP A 54 16.38 -21.50 14.51
C ASP A 54 15.88 -22.39 15.64
N ASP A 55 14.66 -22.18 16.07
CA ASP A 55 14.06 -22.99 17.12
C ASP A 55 13.92 -24.43 16.66
N GLY A 56 13.47 -24.61 15.44
CA GLY A 56 13.27 -25.94 14.89
C GLY A 56 14.57 -26.68 14.66
N SER A 57 15.63 -25.98 14.37
CA SER A 57 16.90 -26.63 14.08
C SER A 57 17.62 -27.12 15.31
N ARG A 58 17.26 -26.64 16.48
CA ARG A 58 17.81 -27.18 17.72
C ARG A 58 17.08 -28.43 18.08
N PRO A 59 17.59 -29.45 18.13
CA PRO A 59 16.84 -30.66 18.34
C PRO A 59 16.51 -30.90 19.77
N PRO A 60 16.28 -30.72 19.38
CA PRO A 60 15.59 -30.62 19.78
C PRO A 60 15.31 -30.37 20.52
N GLU A 61 15.45 -30.28 20.51
CA GLU A 61 15.22 -29.65 20.98
C GLU A 61 14.66 -28.92 20.96
N HIS A 62 14.87 -29.06 20.91
CA HIS A 62 14.16 -28.16 20.88
C HIS A 62 13.55 -27.81 20.72
N GLU A 63 13.72 -28.06 20.46
CA GLU A 63 12.96 -27.55 20.17
C GLU A 63 12.24 -27.08 20.30
N ARG A 64 12.42 -27.59 20.63
CA ARG A 64 11.61 -27.02 20.72
C ARG A 64 10.86 -26.61 20.95
N PRO A 65 11.12 -26.97 21.15
CA PRO A 65 10.27 -26.51 21.26
C PRO A 65 9.55 -25.97 21.45
N PRO A 66 9.78 -26.09 21.55
CA PRO A 66 9.15 -25.47 21.56
C PRO A 66 8.58 -24.76 21.61
N HIS A 67 8.65 -24.81 21.62
CA HIS A 67 8.45 -23.91 21.59
C HIS A 67 7.84 -23.29 21.50
N TYR A 68 7.79 -23.33 21.34
CA TYR A 68 7.56 -22.66 21.50
C TYR A 68 7.08 -21.99 21.35
#